data_2e34e1942a6600dc14a092d384f29af9
#
_entry.id   2e34e1942a6600dc14a092d384f29af9
#
_cell.length_a   1.000
_cell.length_b   1.000
_cell.length_c   1.000
_cell.angle_alpha   90.00
_cell.angle_beta   90.00
_cell.angle_gamma   90.00
#
_symmetry.space_group_name_H-M   'P 1'
#
loop_
_entity.id
_entity.type
_entity.pdbx_description
1 polymer ?
#
loop_
_entity_poly.entity_id
_entity_poly.type
_entity_poly.pdbx_seq_one_letter_code
_entity_poly.pdbx_strand_id
1 'polypeptide(L)'
;SLISDQKHVINQLLELACTKDSETGGFLYTALIVSGDIYDRSIPPPEAVELFDDFLTVLHRNHRELQIFIIPGNHDSAQRLSYASRILKNQNIHIDTSLSDIGTYTILEKGSEKLAVFQIPFLTPSFFEDAHKTGNQAMKSQSEILISVMKTIRSTCMEIQTELPLPCIASAHLFTLGAQPSDSERTFLGTAELVNAEVFDP
;
A
#
# COMPACT_ATOMS: atom_id res chain seq x y z
N SER A 1 2.25 -5.73 -27.73
CA SER A 1 3.48 -5.56 -26.90
C SER A 1 3.08 -5.53 -25.44
N LEU A 2 4.00 -5.87 -24.54
CA LEU A 2 3.72 -5.88 -23.10
C LEU A 2 3.08 -4.56 -22.61
N ILE A 3 3.57 -3.41 -23.06
CA ILE A 3 2.98 -2.09 -22.74
C ILE A 3 1.55 -1.95 -23.29
N SER A 4 1.26 -2.50 -24.46
CA SER A 4 -0.11 -2.48 -25.00
C SER A 4 -1.08 -3.26 -24.11
N ASP A 5 -0.62 -4.40 -23.61
CA ASP A 5 -1.43 -5.26 -22.75
C ASP A 5 -1.62 -4.63 -21.36
N GLN A 6 -0.57 -4.00 -20.82
CA GLN A 6 -0.64 -3.21 -19.58
C GLN A 6 -1.62 -2.03 -19.72
N LYS A 7 -1.56 -1.26 -20.82
CA LYS A 7 -2.53 -0.18 -21.09
C LYS A 7 -3.96 -0.70 -21.13
N HIS A 8 -4.17 -1.87 -21.74
CA HIS A 8 -5.50 -2.47 -21.78
C HIS A 8 -6.04 -2.79 -20.38
N VAL A 9 -5.22 -3.43 -19.51
CA VAL A 9 -5.60 -3.73 -18.12
C VAL A 9 -5.85 -2.47 -17.33
N ILE A 10 -4.99 -1.46 -17.45
CA ILE A 10 -5.13 -0.17 -16.76
C ILE A 10 -6.43 0.54 -17.17
N ASN A 11 -6.80 0.50 -18.46
CA ASN A 11 -8.08 1.06 -18.90
C ASN A 11 -9.28 0.34 -18.29
N GLN A 12 -9.24 -0.99 -18.16
CA GLN A 12 -10.28 -1.74 -17.47
C GLN A 12 -10.38 -1.37 -15.99
N LEU A 13 -9.23 -1.17 -15.32
CA LEU A 13 -9.20 -0.70 -13.92
C LEU A 13 -9.78 0.71 -13.78
N LEU A 14 -9.50 1.62 -14.73
CA LEU A 14 -10.09 2.96 -14.76
C LEU A 14 -11.60 2.90 -14.90
N GLU A 15 -12.11 2.09 -15.82
CA GLU A 15 -13.55 1.89 -16.03
C GLU A 15 -14.19 1.33 -14.74
N LEU A 16 -13.58 0.31 -14.15
CA LEU A 16 -14.07 -0.31 -12.92
C LEU A 16 -14.10 0.70 -11.76
N ALA A 17 -13.00 1.40 -11.51
CA ALA A 17 -12.90 2.38 -10.41
C ALA A 17 -13.87 3.56 -10.58
N CYS A 18 -14.27 3.88 -11.81
CA CYS A 18 -15.22 4.94 -12.14
C CYS A 18 -16.66 4.41 -12.32
N THR A 19 -16.92 3.14 -12.01
CA THR A 19 -18.28 2.56 -12.11
C THR A 19 -19.21 3.27 -11.13
N LYS A 20 -20.39 3.62 -11.64
CA LYS A 20 -21.45 4.23 -10.85
C LYS A 20 -22.51 3.22 -10.45
N ASP A 21 -23.01 3.38 -9.25
CA ASP A 21 -24.17 2.68 -8.74
C ASP A 21 -25.41 3.12 -9.52
N SER A 22 -26.19 2.16 -10.02
CA SER A 22 -27.35 2.42 -10.86
C SER A 22 -28.53 3.04 -10.12
N GLU A 23 -28.60 2.85 -8.80
CA GLU A 23 -29.71 3.33 -7.97
C GLU A 23 -29.43 4.72 -7.42
N THR A 24 -28.21 4.95 -6.95
CA THR A 24 -27.82 6.21 -6.29
C THR A 24 -27.16 7.22 -7.23
N GLY A 25 -26.64 6.76 -8.37
CA GLY A 25 -25.85 7.57 -9.31
C GLY A 25 -24.44 7.94 -8.79
N GLY A 26 -24.14 7.60 -7.53
CA GLY A 26 -22.82 7.78 -6.92
C GLY A 26 -21.80 6.74 -7.38
N PHE A 27 -20.52 6.94 -7.05
CA PHE A 27 -19.49 5.95 -7.37
C PHE A 27 -19.66 4.69 -6.51
N LEU A 28 -19.46 3.54 -7.15
CA LEU A 28 -19.55 2.25 -6.47
C LEU A 28 -18.40 2.02 -5.48
N TYR A 29 -17.20 2.43 -5.88
CA TYR A 29 -15.98 2.26 -5.10
C TYR A 29 -15.57 3.57 -4.42
N THR A 30 -15.11 3.47 -3.19
CA THR A 30 -14.65 4.61 -2.36
C THR A 30 -13.13 4.66 -2.28
N ALA A 31 -12.47 3.53 -2.51
CA ALA A 31 -11.02 3.43 -2.44
C ALA A 31 -10.44 2.48 -3.50
N LEU A 32 -9.19 2.76 -3.88
CA LEU A 32 -8.31 1.88 -4.63
C LEU A 32 -7.06 1.63 -3.78
N ILE A 33 -6.71 0.37 -3.57
CA ILE A 33 -5.51 -0.02 -2.83
C ILE A 33 -4.53 -0.69 -3.81
N VAL A 34 -3.32 -0.12 -3.92
CA VAL A 34 -2.21 -0.66 -4.72
C VAL A 34 -1.15 -1.17 -3.74
N SER A 35 -1.13 -2.49 -3.55
CA SER A 35 -0.36 -3.17 -2.52
C SER A 35 1.07 -3.54 -2.97
N GLY A 36 1.77 -2.62 -3.62
CA GLY A 36 3.17 -2.78 -4.02
C GLY A 36 3.38 -3.29 -5.45
N ASP A 37 4.66 -3.38 -5.83
CA ASP A 37 5.16 -3.79 -7.14
C ASP A 37 4.51 -3.02 -8.31
N ILE A 38 4.50 -1.69 -8.15
CA ILE A 38 4.01 -0.77 -9.18
C ILE A 38 4.88 -0.87 -10.42
N TYR A 39 6.16 -1.11 -10.22
CA TYR A 39 7.15 -1.28 -11.27
C TYR A 39 7.90 -2.60 -11.12
N ASP A 40 8.30 -3.20 -12.24
CA ASP A 40 9.13 -4.42 -12.30
C ASP A 40 10.55 -4.23 -11.73
N ARG A 41 10.99 -2.98 -11.55
CA ARG A 41 12.33 -2.65 -11.05
C ARG A 41 12.39 -1.27 -10.41
N SER A 42 13.34 -1.08 -9.50
CA SER A 42 13.54 0.17 -8.76
C SER A 42 13.92 1.38 -9.62
N ILE A 43 14.41 1.14 -10.86
CA ILE A 43 14.61 2.15 -11.90
C ILE A 43 13.74 1.74 -13.09
N PRO A 44 12.47 2.14 -13.12
CA PRO A 44 11.56 1.78 -14.20
C PRO A 44 11.91 2.54 -15.48
N PRO A 45 11.57 2.00 -16.65
CA PRO A 45 11.69 2.74 -17.90
C PRO A 45 10.72 3.91 -17.92
N PRO A 46 11.05 5.00 -18.66
CA PRO A 46 10.21 6.21 -18.72
C PRO A 46 8.75 5.91 -19.10
N GLU A 47 8.52 4.99 -20.02
CA GLU A 47 7.19 4.63 -20.51
C GLU A 47 6.32 4.00 -19.42
N ALA A 48 6.92 3.29 -18.45
CA ALA A 48 6.18 2.72 -17.32
C ALA A 48 5.81 3.81 -16.30
N VAL A 49 6.71 4.79 -16.11
CA VAL A 49 6.44 5.94 -15.24
C VAL A 49 5.30 6.78 -15.82
N GLU A 50 5.36 7.08 -17.11
CA GLU A 50 4.33 7.83 -17.84
C GLU A 50 2.98 7.12 -17.77
N LEU A 51 2.97 5.80 -17.96
CA LEU A 51 1.75 5.00 -17.89
C LEU A 51 1.07 5.06 -16.51
N PHE A 52 1.86 5.02 -15.43
CA PHE A 52 1.33 5.11 -14.08
C PHE A 52 0.88 6.54 -13.72
N ASP A 53 1.61 7.55 -14.18
CA ASP A 53 1.23 8.96 -14.04
C ASP A 53 -0.08 9.28 -14.76
N ASP A 54 -0.22 8.83 -16.00
CA ASP A 54 -1.45 8.94 -16.79
C ASP A 54 -2.62 8.25 -16.07
N PHE A 55 -2.40 7.05 -15.54
CA PHE A 55 -3.41 6.32 -14.77
C PHE A 55 -3.93 7.12 -13.59
N LEU A 56 -3.03 7.60 -12.72
CA LEU A 56 -3.40 8.39 -11.55
C LEU A 56 -4.09 9.70 -11.94
N THR A 57 -3.57 10.37 -12.98
CA THR A 57 -4.13 11.62 -13.49
C THR A 57 -5.55 11.46 -14.02
N VAL A 58 -5.79 10.43 -14.85
CA VAL A 58 -7.12 10.16 -15.41
C VAL A 58 -8.08 9.73 -14.32
N LEU A 59 -7.63 8.87 -13.40
CA LEU A 59 -8.43 8.39 -12.28
C LEU A 59 -8.88 9.54 -11.38
N HIS A 60 -7.93 10.39 -10.96
CA HIS A 60 -8.24 11.56 -10.12
C HIS A 60 -9.15 12.57 -10.83
N ARG A 61 -8.99 12.77 -12.14
CA ARG A 61 -9.86 13.65 -12.93
C ARG A 61 -11.31 13.16 -12.98
N ASN A 62 -11.50 11.83 -13.12
CA ASN A 62 -12.81 11.22 -13.31
C ASN A 62 -13.51 10.90 -11.99
N HIS A 63 -12.74 10.65 -10.91
CA HIS A 63 -13.25 10.28 -9.60
C HIS A 63 -12.45 10.97 -8.50
N ARG A 64 -12.67 12.26 -8.28
CA ARG A 64 -11.90 13.10 -7.33
C ARG A 64 -12.01 12.69 -5.87
N GLU A 65 -13.11 12.03 -5.50
CA GLU A 65 -13.37 11.60 -4.12
C GLU A 65 -12.73 10.25 -3.82
N LEU A 66 -12.26 9.51 -4.83
CA LEU A 66 -11.62 8.21 -4.64
C LEU A 66 -10.36 8.37 -3.80
N GLN A 67 -10.29 7.61 -2.71
CA GLN A 67 -9.08 7.51 -1.90
C GLN A 67 -8.15 6.47 -2.53
N ILE A 68 -6.93 6.87 -2.89
CA ILE A 68 -5.95 5.97 -3.53
C ILE A 68 -4.83 5.71 -2.52
N PHE A 69 -4.66 4.45 -2.12
CA PHE A 69 -3.62 4.01 -1.19
C PHE A 69 -2.55 3.26 -1.95
N ILE A 70 -1.30 3.68 -1.83
CA ILE A 70 -0.16 3.12 -2.53
C ILE A 70 0.95 2.82 -1.52
N ILE A 71 1.46 1.59 -1.53
CA ILE A 71 2.67 1.21 -0.82
C ILE A 71 3.70 0.68 -1.83
N PRO A 72 5.01 0.84 -1.59
CA PRO A 72 6.03 0.18 -2.40
C PRO A 72 6.06 -1.32 -2.13
N GLY A 73 6.29 -2.10 -3.19
CA GLY A 73 6.67 -3.50 -3.11
C GLY A 73 8.20 -3.68 -3.07
N ASN A 74 8.64 -4.94 -3.20
CA ASN A 74 10.07 -5.28 -3.16
C ASN A 74 10.83 -4.87 -4.44
N HIS A 75 10.14 -4.67 -5.55
CA HIS A 75 10.74 -4.20 -6.81
C HIS A 75 10.81 -2.67 -6.88
N ASP A 76 9.98 -1.98 -6.11
CA ASP A 76 9.87 -0.54 -6.14
C ASP A 76 11.02 0.17 -5.39
N SER A 77 11.25 1.43 -5.75
CA SER A 77 12.05 2.34 -4.95
C SER A 77 11.14 3.21 -4.08
N ALA A 78 11.09 2.90 -2.78
CA ALA A 78 10.33 3.69 -1.81
C ALA A 78 10.67 5.19 -1.87
N GLN A 79 11.97 5.51 -2.01
CA GLN A 79 12.44 6.90 -2.12
C GLN A 79 11.91 7.61 -3.38
N ARG A 80 11.81 6.91 -4.53
CA ARG A 80 11.27 7.50 -5.76
C ARG A 80 9.77 7.68 -5.69
N LEU A 81 9.05 6.69 -5.14
CA LEU A 81 7.61 6.75 -4.95
C LEU A 81 7.21 7.83 -3.93
N SER A 82 8.06 8.14 -2.95
CA SER A 82 7.77 9.20 -1.98
C SER A 82 7.80 10.60 -2.58
N TYR A 83 8.27 10.77 -3.84
CA TYR A 83 8.31 12.07 -4.48
C TYR A 83 6.90 12.69 -4.54
N ALA A 84 6.80 13.93 -4.07
CA ALA A 84 5.55 14.68 -3.98
C ALA A 84 4.41 14.03 -3.14
N SER A 85 4.65 12.93 -2.40
CA SER A 85 3.63 12.23 -1.62
C SER A 85 2.82 13.15 -0.68
N ARG A 86 3.49 14.12 -0.03
CA ARG A 86 2.84 15.12 0.84
C ARG A 86 1.87 16.05 0.10
N ILE A 87 2.14 16.35 -1.17
CA ILE A 87 1.25 17.15 -2.02
C ILE A 87 0.09 16.28 -2.49
N LEU A 88 0.39 15.07 -2.94
CA LEU A 88 -0.57 14.09 -3.44
C LEU A 88 -1.59 13.68 -2.37
N LYS A 89 -1.19 13.64 -1.10
CA LYS A 89 -2.10 13.39 0.02
C LYS A 89 -3.29 14.37 0.07
N ASN A 90 -3.07 15.62 -0.30
CA ASN A 90 -4.14 16.63 -0.40
C ASN A 90 -5.07 16.39 -1.61
N GLN A 91 -4.74 15.45 -2.47
CA GLN A 91 -5.51 15.01 -3.62
C GLN A 91 -6.07 13.59 -3.43
N ASN A 92 -6.20 13.13 -2.18
CA ASN A 92 -6.66 11.79 -1.81
C ASN A 92 -5.75 10.64 -2.33
N ILE A 93 -4.47 10.92 -2.60
CA ILE A 93 -3.49 9.92 -3.00
C ILE A 93 -2.48 9.75 -1.85
N HIS A 94 -2.61 8.65 -1.13
CA HIS A 94 -1.84 8.31 0.05
C HIS A 94 -0.72 7.35 -0.33
N ILE A 95 0.52 7.86 -0.42
CA ILE A 95 1.71 7.05 -0.71
C ILE A 95 2.51 6.92 0.57
N ASP A 96 2.47 5.75 1.18
CA ASP A 96 3.23 5.46 2.39
C ASP A 96 4.45 4.61 2.06
N THR A 97 5.63 5.16 2.33
CA THR A 97 6.92 4.56 1.95
C THR A 97 7.86 4.40 3.14
N SER A 98 7.41 4.71 4.36
CA SER A 98 8.24 4.79 5.56
C SER A 98 7.54 4.18 6.77
N LEU A 99 8.34 3.64 7.68
CA LEU A 99 7.88 3.21 9.00
C LEU A 99 7.74 4.35 10.01
N SER A 100 8.11 5.58 9.67
CA SER A 100 8.03 6.73 10.58
C SER A 100 6.60 7.04 11.04
N ASP A 101 5.63 6.68 10.20
CA ASP A 101 4.21 6.95 10.44
C ASP A 101 3.41 5.68 10.79
N ILE A 102 4.12 4.64 11.27
CA ILE A 102 3.48 3.39 11.71
C ILE A 102 2.45 3.68 12.80
N GLY A 103 1.28 3.07 12.63
CA GLY A 103 0.13 3.30 13.50
C GLY A 103 -0.73 4.49 13.06
N THR A 104 -0.30 5.30 12.09
CA THR A 104 -1.21 6.26 11.45
C THR A 104 -2.17 5.53 10.52
N TYR A 105 -3.36 6.08 10.41
CA TYR A 105 -4.41 5.52 9.55
C TYR A 105 -5.16 6.63 8.83
N THR A 106 -5.81 6.25 7.74
CA THR A 106 -6.76 7.11 7.06
C THR A 106 -8.16 6.55 7.23
N ILE A 107 -9.11 7.39 7.60
CA ILE A 107 -10.52 6.99 7.68
C ILE A 107 -11.14 7.11 6.29
N LEU A 108 -11.71 6.00 5.81
CA LEU A 108 -12.62 5.98 4.66
C LEU A 108 -14.04 6.14 5.14
N GLU A 109 -14.82 6.94 4.43
CA GLU A 109 -16.22 7.20 4.74
C GLU A 109 -17.07 7.00 3.48
N LYS A 110 -18.19 6.27 3.62
CA LYS A 110 -19.23 6.16 2.61
C LYS A 110 -20.60 6.22 3.28
N GLY A 111 -21.26 7.35 3.18
CA GLY A 111 -22.51 7.59 3.94
C GLY A 111 -22.24 7.56 5.44
N SER A 112 -22.89 6.64 6.15
CA SER A 112 -22.70 6.42 7.59
C SER A 112 -21.60 5.39 7.90
N GLU A 113 -21.11 4.69 6.90
CA GLU A 113 -20.10 3.64 7.07
C GLU A 113 -18.70 4.24 7.07
N LYS A 114 -17.87 3.75 7.99
CA LYS A 114 -16.47 4.18 8.13
C LYS A 114 -15.58 2.98 8.38
N LEU A 115 -14.33 3.07 7.92
CA LEU A 115 -13.29 2.11 8.25
C LEU A 115 -11.92 2.81 8.32
N ALA A 116 -11.00 2.25 9.11
CA ALA A 116 -9.63 2.72 9.20
C ALA A 116 -8.71 1.89 8.28
N VAL A 117 -7.90 2.56 7.46
CA VAL A 117 -6.93 1.95 6.56
C VAL A 117 -5.52 2.22 7.06
N PHE A 118 -4.75 1.16 7.30
CA PHE A 118 -3.33 1.19 7.60
C PHE A 118 -2.52 0.74 6.39
N GLN A 119 -1.34 1.33 6.22
CA GLN A 119 -0.42 1.01 5.12
C GLN A 119 0.91 0.52 5.69
N ILE A 120 1.36 -0.66 5.26
CA ILE A 120 2.64 -1.25 5.65
C ILE A 120 3.48 -1.42 4.39
N PRO A 121 4.46 -0.52 4.13
CA PRO A 121 5.34 -0.63 2.97
C PRO A 121 6.18 -1.92 3.04
N PHE A 122 6.73 -2.36 1.89
CA PHE A 122 7.66 -3.47 1.89
C PHE A 122 8.86 -3.19 2.79
N LEU A 123 9.12 -4.09 3.73
CA LEU A 123 10.17 -3.95 4.73
C LEU A 123 11.55 -4.25 4.12
N THR A 124 12.35 -3.21 3.90
CA THR A 124 13.71 -3.32 3.36
C THR A 124 14.76 -3.30 4.48
N PRO A 125 16.00 -3.79 4.24
CA PRO A 125 17.08 -3.70 5.22
C PRO A 125 17.37 -2.28 5.72
N SER A 126 17.11 -1.23 4.93
CA SER A 126 17.28 0.16 5.35
C SER A 126 16.37 0.55 6.53
N PHE A 127 15.24 -0.10 6.70
CA PHE A 127 14.39 0.10 7.88
C PHE A 127 15.05 -0.38 9.17
N PHE A 128 15.95 -1.38 9.09
CA PHE A 128 16.71 -1.87 10.23
C PHE A 128 17.73 -0.85 10.71
N GLU A 129 18.37 -0.11 9.81
CA GLU A 129 19.35 0.93 10.13
C GLU A 129 18.68 2.10 10.86
N ASP A 130 17.48 2.48 10.46
CA ASP A 130 16.72 3.57 11.11
C ASP A 130 16.21 3.17 12.51
N ALA A 131 15.84 1.91 12.71
CA ALA A 131 15.47 1.38 14.02
C ALA A 131 16.67 1.40 15.01
N HIS A 132 17.90 1.22 14.54
CA HIS A 132 19.11 1.34 15.35
C HIS A 132 19.36 2.77 15.84
N LYS A 133 19.02 3.79 15.06
CA LYS A 133 19.17 5.20 15.46
C LYS A 133 18.23 5.61 16.57
N THR A 134 17.13 4.89 16.78
CA THR A 134 16.12 5.17 17.81
C THR A 134 16.38 4.47 19.17
N GLY A 135 17.51 3.78 19.33
CA GLY A 135 17.93 3.15 20.60
C GLY A 135 17.17 1.87 20.97
N ASN A 136 16.32 1.35 20.11
CA ASN A 136 15.72 0.03 20.25
C ASN A 136 16.73 -1.07 19.90
N GLN A 137 16.63 -2.25 20.59
CA GLN A 137 17.43 -3.41 20.24
C GLN A 137 17.32 -3.70 18.75
N ALA A 138 18.46 -3.94 18.09
CA ALA A 138 18.56 -4.21 16.69
C ALA A 138 17.61 -5.34 16.25
N MET A 139 16.52 -4.99 15.62
CA MET A 139 15.68 -5.97 14.96
C MET A 139 16.46 -6.53 13.76
N LYS A 140 16.62 -7.87 13.70
CA LYS A 140 17.52 -8.54 12.75
C LYS A 140 16.77 -9.14 11.57
N SER A 141 15.43 -9.20 11.65
CA SER A 141 14.60 -9.87 10.65
C SER A 141 13.37 -9.06 10.23
N GLN A 142 12.86 -9.30 9.02
CA GLN A 142 11.59 -8.75 8.55
C GLN A 142 10.44 -9.15 9.47
N SER A 143 10.44 -10.38 9.95
CA SER A 143 9.42 -10.92 10.86
C SER A 143 9.38 -10.14 12.18
N GLU A 144 10.54 -9.85 12.78
CA GLU A 144 10.61 -9.07 14.03
C GLU A 144 10.05 -7.65 13.85
N ILE A 145 10.40 -7.00 12.73
CA ILE A 145 9.86 -5.67 12.43
C ILE A 145 8.36 -5.74 12.22
N LEU A 146 7.88 -6.69 11.43
CA LEU A 146 6.46 -6.83 11.18
C LEU A 146 5.66 -7.12 12.45
N ILE A 147 6.17 -7.96 13.35
CA ILE A 147 5.56 -8.20 14.66
C ILE A 147 5.44 -6.88 15.44
N SER A 148 6.49 -6.06 15.44
CA SER A 148 6.46 -4.75 16.09
C SER A 148 5.46 -3.79 15.45
N VAL A 149 5.42 -3.75 14.12
CA VAL A 149 4.46 -2.97 13.33
C VAL A 149 3.04 -3.38 13.68
N MET A 150 2.74 -4.68 13.63
CA MET A 150 1.40 -5.21 13.92
C MET A 150 0.99 -4.96 15.36
N LYS A 151 1.93 -5.02 16.33
CA LYS A 151 1.66 -4.66 17.71
C LYS A 151 1.21 -3.19 17.82
N THR A 152 1.88 -2.28 17.13
CA THR A 152 1.50 -0.86 17.13
C THR A 152 0.13 -0.66 16.49
N ILE A 153 -0.12 -1.28 15.32
CA ILE A 153 -1.42 -1.19 14.63
C ILE A 153 -2.55 -1.73 15.51
N ARG A 154 -2.35 -2.89 16.16
CA ARG A 154 -3.36 -3.45 17.09
C ARG A 154 -3.65 -2.52 18.26
N SER A 155 -2.61 -1.90 18.86
CA SER A 155 -2.82 -0.92 19.93
C SER A 155 -3.68 0.25 19.44
N THR A 156 -3.36 0.80 18.27
CA THR A 156 -4.15 1.88 17.66
C THR A 156 -5.57 1.44 17.32
N CYS A 157 -5.76 0.21 16.79
CA CYS A 157 -7.10 -0.33 16.55
C CYS A 157 -7.93 -0.44 17.82
N MET A 158 -7.32 -0.87 18.95
CA MET A 158 -8.01 -0.94 20.25
C MET A 158 -8.43 0.45 20.73
N GLU A 159 -7.58 1.46 20.56
CA GLU A 159 -7.89 2.86 20.89
C GLU A 159 -9.06 3.37 20.03
N ILE A 160 -9.00 3.16 18.72
CA ILE A 160 -10.07 3.52 17.78
C ILE A 160 -11.38 2.86 18.18
N GLN A 161 -11.37 1.56 18.49
CA GLN A 161 -12.58 0.82 18.85
C GLN A 161 -13.19 1.28 20.17
N THR A 162 -12.39 1.85 21.07
CA THR A 162 -12.86 2.41 22.34
C THR A 162 -13.62 3.72 22.13
N GLU A 163 -13.14 4.57 21.23
CA GLU A 163 -13.72 5.89 20.96
C GLU A 163 -14.81 5.82 19.87
N LEU A 164 -14.54 5.06 18.81
CA LEU A 164 -15.42 4.93 17.64
C LEU A 164 -15.24 3.51 17.06
N PRO A 165 -16.20 2.60 17.23
CA PRO A 165 -16.07 1.21 16.78
C PRO A 165 -16.01 1.13 15.24
N LEU A 166 -14.83 1.22 14.68
CA LEU A 166 -14.54 1.13 13.25
C LEU A 166 -13.86 -0.20 12.91
N PRO A 167 -14.25 -0.88 11.82
CA PRO A 167 -13.43 -1.92 11.26
C PRO A 167 -12.08 -1.33 10.80
N CYS A 168 -11.00 -2.14 10.95
CA CYS A 168 -9.66 -1.77 10.55
C CYS A 168 -9.18 -2.74 9.48
N ILE A 169 -8.54 -2.21 8.43
CA ILE A 169 -7.84 -3.01 7.42
C ILE A 169 -6.39 -2.56 7.33
N ALA A 170 -5.49 -3.49 7.01
CA ALA A 170 -4.09 -3.19 6.73
C ALA A 170 -3.73 -3.69 5.33
N SER A 171 -3.09 -2.82 4.54
CA SER A 171 -2.45 -3.18 3.28
C SER A 171 -0.97 -3.41 3.51
N ALA A 172 -0.43 -4.54 3.05
CA ALA A 172 0.98 -4.89 3.18
C ALA A 172 1.48 -5.60 1.93
N HIS A 173 2.80 -5.47 1.64
CA HIS A 173 3.49 -6.24 0.62
C HIS A 173 4.59 -7.08 1.28
N LEU A 174 4.47 -8.42 1.21
CA LEU A 174 5.29 -9.35 1.99
C LEU A 174 5.47 -10.68 1.26
N PHE A 175 6.54 -11.40 1.61
CA PHE A 175 6.66 -12.82 1.30
C PHE A 175 6.06 -13.65 2.45
N THR A 176 4.99 -14.39 2.19
CA THR A 176 4.30 -15.20 3.19
C THR A 176 4.64 -16.68 3.06
N LEU A 177 4.76 -17.37 4.19
CA LEU A 177 4.85 -18.83 4.24
C LEU A 177 3.60 -19.44 3.60
N GLY A 178 3.80 -20.42 2.70
CA GLY A 178 2.70 -21.10 2.01
C GLY A 178 2.17 -20.40 0.76
N ALA A 179 2.64 -19.22 0.42
CA ALA A 179 2.38 -18.61 -0.87
C ALA A 179 3.09 -19.40 -1.99
N GLN A 180 2.43 -19.53 -3.14
CA GLN A 180 3.07 -20.09 -4.32
C GLN A 180 3.83 -18.96 -5.04
N PRO A 181 5.16 -19.10 -5.24
CA PRO A 181 5.92 -18.11 -5.99
C PRO A 181 5.40 -18.04 -7.44
N SER A 182 5.31 -16.84 -7.98
CA SER A 182 5.02 -16.64 -9.40
C SER A 182 6.31 -16.67 -10.22
N ASP A 183 6.22 -16.99 -11.52
CA ASP A 183 7.37 -17.01 -12.42
C ASP A 183 8.04 -15.63 -12.59
N SER A 184 7.34 -14.56 -12.23
CA SER A 184 7.84 -13.17 -12.24
C SER A 184 8.58 -12.79 -10.97
N GLU A 185 8.44 -13.57 -9.89
CA GLU A 185 9.20 -13.33 -8.66
C GLU A 185 10.66 -13.64 -8.88
N ARG A 186 11.50 -12.62 -8.77
CA ARG A 186 12.94 -12.83 -8.71
C ARG A 186 13.26 -13.62 -7.45
N THR A 187 13.90 -14.76 -7.61
CA THR A 187 14.48 -15.50 -6.50
C THR A 187 15.45 -14.55 -5.79
N PHE A 188 15.02 -13.98 -4.67
CA PHE A 188 15.90 -13.14 -3.84
C PHE A 188 16.99 -14.06 -3.27
N LEU A 189 18.17 -14.01 -3.88
CA LEU A 189 19.39 -14.55 -3.31
C LEU A 189 19.81 -13.65 -2.14
N GLY A 190 19.19 -13.83 -1.00
CA GLY A 190 19.55 -13.14 0.25
C GLY A 190 18.30 -12.82 1.09
N THR A 191 18.30 -13.25 2.29
CA THR A 191 17.57 -12.81 3.51
C THR A 191 16.12 -12.29 3.44
N ALA A 192 15.38 -12.48 2.36
CA ALA A 192 13.93 -12.27 2.39
C ALA A 192 13.31 -13.39 3.25
N GLU A 193 13.02 -13.07 4.49
CA GLU A 193 12.33 -14.00 5.39
C GLU A 193 10.88 -14.15 4.98
N LEU A 194 10.45 -15.40 4.87
CA LEU A 194 9.03 -15.72 4.75
C LEU A 194 8.35 -15.43 6.09
N VAL A 195 7.33 -14.61 6.04
CA VAL A 195 6.54 -14.24 7.22
C VAL A 195 5.41 -15.24 7.41
N ASN A 196 5.21 -15.70 8.66
CA ASN A 196 4.05 -16.52 9.00
C ASN A 196 2.77 -15.64 8.98
N ALA A 197 1.73 -16.09 8.28
CA ALA A 197 0.46 -15.39 8.20
C ALA A 197 -0.22 -15.18 9.58
N GLU A 198 0.09 -16.00 10.58
CA GLU A 198 -0.39 -15.84 11.97
C GLU A 198 -0.03 -14.47 12.59
N VAL A 199 0.95 -13.75 12.03
CA VAL A 199 1.26 -12.37 12.44
C VAL A 199 0.06 -11.44 12.24
N PHE A 200 -0.87 -11.77 11.35
CA PHE A 200 -2.07 -10.97 11.06
C PHE A 200 -3.29 -11.40 11.87
N ASP A 201 -3.22 -12.50 12.61
CA ASP A 201 -4.33 -12.92 13.48
C ASP A 201 -4.67 -11.83 14.50
N PRO A 202 -5.98 -11.63 14.79
CA PRO A 202 -6.45 -10.57 15.67
C PRO A 202 -5.93 -10.64 17.10
#